data_d8c2c50ec78f16d33cb59a156acb1722
#
_entry.id   d8c2c50ec78f16d33cb59a156acb1722
#
_cell.length_a   1.000
_cell.length_b   1.000
_cell.length_c   1.000
_cell.angle_alpha   90.00
_cell.angle_beta   90.00
_cell.angle_gamma   90.00
#
_symmetry.space_group_name_H-M   'P 1'
#
loop_
_entity.id
_entity.type
_entity.pdbx_description
1 polymer ?
#
loop_
_entity_poly.entity_id
_entity_poly.type
_entity_poly.pdbx_seq_one_letter_code
_entity_poly.pdbx_strand_id
1 'polypeptide(L)'
;MLKILLKIFTAKSTISLYFSGFYDRIGTEKKEVIYMAKIYEKPVVSIDTGLSEGVYAASGASQGTLNVTYYGVWDRWGTNGGKGLATADWSDITGTITLNITFNDTIDELETDDASVQKSWSGKTATLTFASTASHPLTMGIHLNHGTSIDDLKMTGFTYSVK
;
A
#
# COMPACT_ATOMS: atom_id res chain seq x y z
N MET A 1 14.33 19.00 2.37
CA MET A 1 13.22 19.57 3.16
C MET A 1 12.04 19.76 2.18
N LEU A 2 11.20 18.74 2.05
CA LEU A 2 10.11 18.69 1.07
C LEU A 2 8.82 19.11 1.78
N LYS A 3 8.22 20.22 1.34
CA LYS A 3 6.92 20.69 1.84
C LYS A 3 5.80 19.92 1.13
N ILE A 4 5.11 19.07 1.85
CA ILE A 4 3.88 18.45 1.40
C ILE A 4 2.79 19.51 1.43
N LEU A 5 2.28 19.90 0.27
CA LEU A 5 1.15 20.80 0.14
C LEU A 5 -0.15 19.97 0.13
N LEU A 6 -0.76 19.82 1.30
CA LEU A 6 -2.07 19.21 1.43
C LEU A 6 -3.13 20.19 0.90
N LYS A 7 -3.61 20.01 -0.32
CA LYS A 7 -4.77 20.73 -0.84
C LYS A 7 -6.04 20.03 -0.39
N ILE A 8 -6.67 20.54 0.64
CA ILE A 8 -8.02 20.12 1.04
C ILE A 8 -9.00 20.83 0.11
N PHE A 9 -9.59 20.08 -0.81
CA PHE A 9 -10.74 20.54 -1.58
C PHE A 9 -12.00 20.38 -0.71
N THR A 10 -12.50 21.49 -0.19
CA THR A 10 -13.84 21.54 0.39
C THR A 10 -14.85 21.66 -0.75
N ALA A 11 -15.53 20.57 -1.07
CA ALA A 11 -16.70 20.60 -1.93
C ALA A 11 -17.81 21.38 -1.18
N LYS A 12 -18.22 22.53 -1.73
CA LYS A 12 -19.40 23.25 -1.27
C LYS A 12 -20.63 22.41 -1.60
N SER A 13 -21.18 21.76 -0.60
CA SER A 13 -22.49 21.12 -0.67
C SER A 13 -23.56 22.22 -0.67
N THR A 14 -24.26 22.37 -1.78
CA THR A 14 -25.43 23.27 -1.86
C THR A 14 -26.61 22.54 -1.22
N ILE A 15 -26.98 22.95 -0.02
CA ILE A 15 -28.18 22.46 0.67
C ILE A 15 -29.38 23.17 0.04
N SER A 16 -30.16 22.48 -0.77
CA SER A 16 -31.45 22.94 -1.25
C SER A 16 -32.51 22.61 -0.21
N LEU A 17 -32.97 23.63 0.50
CA LEU A 17 -34.08 23.54 1.43
C LEU A 17 -35.40 23.71 0.65
N TYR A 18 -36.13 22.63 0.45
CA TYR A 18 -37.52 22.69 0.01
C TYR A 18 -38.43 22.90 1.22
N PHE A 19 -38.97 24.14 1.34
CA PHE A 19 -40.06 24.41 2.23
C PHE A 19 -41.37 24.03 1.53
N SER A 20 -42.04 22.99 1.99
CA SER A 20 -43.43 22.72 1.68
C SER A 20 -44.27 23.17 2.88
N GLY A 21 -44.78 24.39 2.80
CA GLY A 21 -45.71 24.89 3.79
C GLY A 21 -47.13 24.44 3.50
N PHE A 22 -47.68 23.56 4.33
CA PHE A 22 -49.09 23.26 4.37
C PHE A 22 -49.69 24.05 5.55
N TYR A 23 -50.48 25.09 5.25
CA TYR A 23 -51.28 25.81 6.25
C TYR A 23 -52.54 25.00 6.53
N ASP A 24 -52.62 24.39 7.68
CA ASP A 24 -53.85 23.86 8.20
C ASP A 24 -54.36 24.75 9.34
N ARG A 25 -55.58 25.19 9.20
CA ARG A 25 -56.26 26.23 9.97
C ARG A 25 -56.95 25.59 11.18
N ILE A 26 -56.22 25.11 12.16
CA ILE A 26 -56.72 24.80 13.52
C ILE A 26 -55.52 24.82 14.48
N GLY A 27 -55.59 25.70 15.50
CA GLY A 27 -54.51 26.05 16.39
C GLY A 27 -54.09 24.92 17.36
N THR A 28 -53.14 24.15 16.95
CA THR A 28 -52.32 23.34 17.83
C THR A 28 -50.87 23.40 17.32
N GLU A 29 -49.97 23.95 18.12
CA GLU A 29 -48.54 23.98 17.80
C GLU A 29 -48.03 22.55 17.61
N LYS A 30 -47.77 22.17 16.38
CA LYS A 30 -47.01 20.94 16.06
C LYS A 30 -45.54 21.29 16.12
N LYS A 31 -44.84 20.74 17.11
CA LYS A 31 -43.37 20.69 17.13
C LYS A 31 -42.91 19.89 15.92
N GLU A 32 -42.35 20.55 14.91
CA GLU A 32 -41.65 19.87 13.83
C GLU A 32 -40.36 19.21 14.39
N VAL A 33 -40.31 17.90 14.32
CA VAL A 33 -39.08 17.17 14.58
C VAL A 33 -38.30 17.13 13.28
N ILE A 34 -37.27 17.97 13.18
CA ILE A 34 -36.35 17.96 12.03
C ILE A 34 -35.43 16.74 12.18
N TYR A 35 -35.69 15.70 11.39
CA TYR A 35 -34.73 14.60 11.24
C TYR A 35 -33.62 15.06 10.32
N MET A 36 -32.47 15.39 10.89
CA MET A 36 -31.25 15.56 10.10
C MET A 36 -30.74 14.17 9.71
N ALA A 37 -31.07 13.74 8.49
CA ALA A 37 -30.42 12.58 7.90
C ALA A 37 -28.94 12.92 7.67
N LYS A 38 -28.07 12.31 8.45
CA LYS A 38 -26.63 12.36 8.22
C LYS A 38 -26.34 11.59 6.91
N ILE A 39 -26.13 12.35 5.83
CA ILE A 39 -25.64 11.75 4.58
C ILE A 39 -24.19 11.40 4.80
N TYR A 40 -23.90 10.10 4.85
CA TYR A 40 -22.53 9.61 4.89
C TYR A 40 -21.94 9.71 3.48
N GLU A 41 -21.06 10.67 3.28
CA GLU A 41 -20.26 10.73 2.07
C GLU A 41 -19.04 9.80 2.23
N LYS A 42 -18.99 8.80 1.36
CA LYS A 42 -17.85 7.88 1.29
C LYS A 42 -16.59 8.69 0.96
N PRO A 43 -15.53 8.61 1.78
CA PRO A 43 -14.30 9.33 1.48
C PRO A 43 -13.71 8.81 0.16
N VAL A 44 -13.49 9.73 -0.79
CA VAL A 44 -12.76 9.44 -2.01
C VAL A 44 -11.28 9.70 -1.74
N VAL A 45 -10.49 8.64 -1.69
CA VAL A 45 -9.03 8.76 -1.62
C VAL A 45 -8.52 8.85 -3.05
N SER A 46 -8.05 10.02 -3.43
CA SER A 46 -7.33 10.24 -4.68
C SER A 46 -5.85 9.98 -4.44
N ILE A 47 -5.29 8.99 -5.11
CA ILE A 47 -3.86 8.70 -5.06
C ILE A 47 -3.21 9.49 -6.20
N ASP A 48 -2.40 10.48 -5.85
CA ASP A 48 -1.60 11.22 -6.82
C ASP A 48 -0.30 10.43 -7.09
N THR A 49 -0.06 10.06 -8.34
CA THR A 49 1.07 9.24 -8.76
C THR A 49 2.33 10.10 -8.88
N GLY A 50 2.82 10.62 -7.79
CA GLY A 50 4.14 11.21 -7.68
C GLY A 50 5.11 10.19 -7.13
N LEU A 51 6.06 9.71 -7.96
CA LEU A 51 7.24 8.89 -7.63
C LEU A 51 7.00 7.86 -6.52
N SER A 52 7.05 6.60 -6.88
CA SER A 52 6.67 5.43 -6.08
C SER A 52 7.38 5.34 -4.72
N GLU A 53 6.90 6.08 -3.76
CA GLU A 53 6.96 5.65 -2.39
C GLU A 53 5.71 4.78 -2.21
N GLY A 54 5.97 3.47 -2.08
CA GLY A 54 4.96 2.46 -2.08
C GLY A 54 3.82 2.73 -1.11
N VAL A 55 2.62 2.87 -1.58
CA VAL A 55 1.44 3.09 -0.76
C VAL A 55 0.51 1.88 -0.81
N TYR A 56 -0.04 1.47 0.08
CA TYR A 56 -0.46 0.40 0.79
C TYR A 56 -1.85 0.39 1.20
N ALA A 57 -2.68 -0.37 0.62
CA ALA A 57 -4.02 -0.64 1.08
C ALA A 57 -3.99 -1.84 2.05
N ALA A 58 -3.89 -1.57 3.34
CA ALA A 58 -4.29 -2.54 4.33
C ALA A 58 -5.81 -2.48 4.47
N SER A 59 -6.52 -3.44 3.97
CA SER A 59 -7.94 -3.62 4.29
C SER A 59 -8.05 -4.44 5.58
N GLY A 60 -8.40 -3.77 6.67
CA GLY A 60 -8.62 -4.41 7.97
C GLY A 60 -7.76 -3.78 9.06
N ALA A 61 -8.38 -3.50 10.21
CA ALA A 61 -7.87 -2.90 11.43
C ALA A 61 -6.37 -2.58 11.48
N SER A 62 -6.03 -1.35 11.82
CA SER A 62 -4.69 -0.78 12.04
C SER A 62 -3.69 -1.80 12.57
N GLN A 63 -2.93 -2.44 11.72
CA GLN A 63 -1.92 -3.39 12.15
C GLN A 63 -0.58 -3.03 11.55
N GLY A 64 0.04 -2.02 12.14
CA GLY A 64 1.41 -1.70 11.91
C GLY A 64 1.73 -1.19 10.49
N THR A 65 3.00 -1.01 10.24
CA THR A 65 3.53 -0.56 8.94
C THR A 65 4.55 -1.57 8.43
N LEU A 66 4.61 -1.78 7.12
CA LEU A 66 5.67 -2.51 6.46
C LEU A 66 6.24 -1.65 5.35
N ASN A 67 7.55 -1.60 5.26
CA ASN A 67 8.28 -0.90 4.22
C ASN A 67 9.26 -1.84 3.52
N VAL A 68 9.46 -1.66 2.22
CA VAL A 68 10.46 -2.39 1.44
C VAL A 68 11.40 -1.39 0.80
N THR A 69 12.70 -1.61 1.01
CA THR A 69 13.74 -0.79 0.39
C THR A 69 14.56 -1.65 -0.57
N TYR A 70 14.66 -1.24 -1.83
CA TYR A 70 15.53 -1.84 -2.82
C TYR A 70 16.81 -0.99 -2.96
N TYR A 71 17.97 -1.57 -2.69
CA TYR A 71 19.26 -0.87 -2.67
C TYR A 71 19.98 -0.92 -4.02
N GLY A 72 19.41 -1.64 -5.01
CA GLY A 72 20.07 -1.85 -6.29
C GLY A 72 21.02 -3.05 -6.28
N VAL A 73 22.05 -2.97 -7.09
CA VAL A 73 22.97 -4.08 -7.33
C VAL A 73 23.86 -4.37 -6.13
N TRP A 74 23.82 -5.60 -5.67
CA TRP A 74 24.73 -6.15 -4.67
C TRP A 74 25.94 -6.81 -5.30
N ASP A 75 25.72 -7.65 -6.33
CA ASP A 75 26.75 -8.41 -7.00
C ASP A 75 26.45 -8.54 -8.50
N ARG A 76 27.48 -8.65 -9.32
CA ARG A 76 27.38 -8.79 -10.78
C ARG A 76 28.00 -10.09 -11.21
N TRP A 77 27.29 -10.82 -12.09
CA TRP A 77 27.72 -12.11 -12.63
C TRP A 77 27.83 -12.02 -14.14
N GLY A 78 29.06 -12.18 -14.66
CA GLY A 78 29.29 -12.10 -16.09
C GLY A 78 28.87 -10.75 -16.69
N THR A 79 28.26 -10.80 -17.88
CA THR A 79 27.97 -9.59 -18.65
C THR A 79 26.71 -8.84 -18.18
N ASN A 80 25.68 -9.57 -17.79
CA ASN A 80 24.36 -8.98 -17.49
C ASN A 80 23.72 -9.47 -16.19
N GLY A 81 24.07 -10.69 -15.73
CA GLY A 81 23.48 -11.28 -14.54
C GLY A 81 23.96 -10.63 -13.25
N GLY A 82 23.27 -10.91 -12.16
CA GLY A 82 23.69 -10.45 -10.85
C GLY A 82 22.60 -10.60 -9.79
N LYS A 83 22.89 -9.99 -8.66
CA LYS A 83 22.04 -10.00 -7.47
C LYS A 83 21.76 -8.59 -7.01
N GLY A 84 20.51 -8.25 -6.90
CA GLY A 84 20.03 -7.04 -6.23
C GLY A 84 19.77 -7.31 -4.76
N LEU A 85 19.89 -6.28 -3.93
CA LEU A 85 19.62 -6.32 -2.50
C LEU A 85 18.36 -5.53 -2.16
N ALA A 86 17.49 -6.15 -1.35
CA ALA A 86 16.36 -5.47 -0.75
C ALA A 86 16.20 -5.84 0.72
N THR A 87 15.53 -4.99 1.48
CA THR A 87 15.11 -5.29 2.85
C THR A 87 13.63 -5.02 3.03
N ALA A 88 12.97 -5.82 3.86
CA ALA A 88 11.65 -5.52 4.39
C ALA A 88 11.77 -5.23 5.88
N ASP A 89 11.17 -4.13 6.30
CA ASP A 89 11.14 -3.66 7.68
C ASP A 89 9.69 -3.41 8.09
N TRP A 90 9.30 -3.78 9.32
CA TRP A 90 7.92 -3.62 9.79
C TRP A 90 7.88 -3.28 11.26
N SER A 91 6.80 -2.61 11.67
CA SER A 91 6.50 -2.28 13.06
C SER A 91 5.04 -2.52 13.37
N ASP A 92 4.76 -2.92 14.61
CA ASP A 92 3.40 -3.12 15.14
C ASP A 92 2.54 -4.11 14.34
N ILE A 93 3.19 -5.05 13.63
CA ILE A 93 2.53 -6.16 12.93
C ILE A 93 2.63 -7.41 13.80
N THR A 94 1.50 -8.09 13.96
CA THR A 94 1.42 -9.40 14.64
C THR A 94 0.71 -10.40 13.74
N GLY A 95 1.30 -11.58 13.55
CA GLY A 95 0.73 -12.64 12.72
C GLY A 95 1.61 -13.06 11.55
N THR A 96 0.99 -13.62 10.53
CA THR A 96 1.67 -14.06 9.30
C THR A 96 1.54 -12.99 8.23
N ILE A 97 2.67 -12.52 7.73
CA ILE A 97 2.77 -11.51 6.68
C ILE A 97 2.93 -12.22 5.33
N THR A 98 2.13 -11.85 4.35
CA THR A 98 2.35 -12.18 2.94
C THR A 98 2.72 -10.91 2.21
N LEU A 99 3.96 -10.85 1.70
CA LEU A 99 4.54 -9.71 1.01
C LEU A 99 4.73 -10.04 -0.47
N ASN A 100 4.22 -9.21 -1.37
CA ASN A 100 4.46 -9.29 -2.80
C ASN A 100 5.25 -8.07 -3.24
N ILE A 101 6.37 -8.29 -3.92
CA ILE A 101 7.24 -7.24 -4.46
C ILE A 101 7.25 -7.37 -5.98
N THR A 102 7.03 -6.26 -6.67
CA THR A 102 7.00 -6.23 -8.14
C THR A 102 8.20 -5.46 -8.67
N PHE A 103 8.80 -6.00 -9.73
CA PHE A 103 9.95 -5.42 -10.43
C PHE A 103 9.56 -5.01 -11.86
N ASN A 104 10.43 -4.22 -12.48
CA ASN A 104 10.27 -3.82 -13.89
C ASN A 104 10.61 -4.95 -14.87
N ASP A 105 11.33 -6.01 -14.41
CA ASP A 105 11.69 -7.16 -15.21
C ASP A 105 11.43 -8.49 -14.49
N THR A 106 11.49 -9.60 -15.22
CA THR A 106 11.36 -10.95 -14.71
C THR A 106 12.56 -11.29 -13.80
N ILE A 107 12.29 -11.85 -12.65
CA ILE A 107 13.33 -12.32 -11.73
C ILE A 107 13.50 -13.83 -11.85
N ASP A 108 14.73 -14.30 -11.70
CA ASP A 108 15.08 -15.72 -11.88
C ASP A 108 15.14 -16.49 -10.57
N GLU A 109 15.49 -15.80 -9.47
CA GLU A 109 15.57 -16.41 -8.15
C GLU A 109 15.36 -15.37 -7.05
N LEU A 110 14.87 -15.84 -5.91
CA LEU A 110 14.69 -15.05 -4.68
C LEU A 110 15.37 -15.75 -3.52
N GLU A 111 16.24 -15.04 -2.82
CA GLU A 111 16.89 -15.49 -1.58
C GLU A 111 16.41 -14.66 -0.38
N THR A 112 16.56 -15.23 0.82
CA THR A 112 16.33 -14.54 2.08
C THR A 112 17.38 -14.98 3.10
N ASP A 113 17.70 -14.11 4.03
CA ASP A 113 18.60 -14.39 5.16
C ASP A 113 17.94 -15.22 6.27
N ASP A 114 16.63 -15.39 6.24
CA ASP A 114 15.86 -16.21 7.17
C ASP A 114 15.30 -17.46 6.48
N ALA A 115 15.76 -18.63 6.89
CA ALA A 115 15.35 -19.90 6.30
C ALA A 115 13.88 -20.29 6.61
N SER A 116 13.23 -19.64 7.59
CA SER A 116 11.83 -19.87 7.92
C SER A 116 10.86 -19.21 6.94
N VAL A 117 11.35 -18.27 6.13
CA VAL A 117 10.55 -17.54 5.15
C VAL A 117 10.21 -18.44 3.97
N GLN A 118 8.93 -18.60 3.71
CA GLN A 118 8.46 -19.23 2.48
C GLN A 118 8.54 -18.20 1.35
N LYS A 119 9.21 -18.59 0.26
CA LYS A 119 9.46 -17.73 -0.89
C LYS A 119 9.04 -18.38 -2.19
N SER A 120 8.50 -17.59 -3.08
CA SER A 120 8.18 -17.98 -4.46
C SER A 120 8.29 -16.76 -5.36
N TRP A 121 8.43 -16.99 -6.66
CA TRP A 121 8.47 -15.94 -7.65
C TRP A 121 7.82 -16.40 -8.95
N SER A 122 7.26 -15.46 -9.67
CA SER A 122 6.68 -15.70 -10.98
C SER A 122 6.74 -14.42 -11.82
N GLY A 123 7.43 -14.51 -12.95
CA GLY A 123 7.66 -13.36 -13.80
C GLY A 123 8.31 -12.21 -13.01
N LYS A 124 7.63 -11.08 -12.92
CA LYS A 124 8.14 -9.85 -12.28
C LYS A 124 7.82 -9.76 -10.78
N THR A 125 7.21 -10.78 -10.19
CA THR A 125 6.73 -10.71 -8.80
C THR A 125 7.45 -11.72 -7.92
N ALA A 126 8.00 -11.23 -6.82
CA ALA A 126 8.46 -12.04 -5.68
C ALA A 126 7.38 -12.08 -4.62
N THR A 127 7.11 -13.25 -4.05
CA THR A 127 6.15 -13.44 -2.96
C THR A 127 6.86 -14.09 -1.78
N LEU A 128 6.75 -13.48 -0.61
CA LEU A 128 7.29 -13.97 0.65
C LEU A 128 6.16 -14.14 1.67
N THR A 129 6.19 -15.25 2.42
CA THR A 129 5.27 -15.47 3.54
C THR A 129 6.07 -15.83 4.78
N PHE A 130 5.91 -15.06 5.84
CA PHE A 130 6.70 -15.18 7.06
C PHE A 130 5.92 -14.71 8.30
N ALA A 131 6.33 -15.18 9.47
CA ALA A 131 5.80 -14.68 10.73
C ALA A 131 6.38 -13.30 11.04
N SER A 132 5.63 -12.46 11.73
CA SER A 132 6.12 -11.14 12.19
C SER A 132 7.32 -11.24 13.15
N THR A 133 7.64 -12.44 13.64
CA THR A 133 8.82 -12.77 14.46
C THR A 133 10.03 -13.22 13.66
N ALA A 134 9.97 -13.21 12.32
CA ALA A 134 11.12 -13.53 11.45
C ALA A 134 12.25 -12.51 11.64
N SER A 135 13.42 -12.80 11.03
CA SER A 135 14.57 -11.87 11.04
C SER A 135 14.15 -10.48 10.61
N HIS A 136 14.57 -9.48 11.38
CA HIS A 136 14.10 -8.10 11.21
C HIS A 136 15.25 -7.09 11.30
N PRO A 137 15.51 -6.32 10.23
CA PRO A 137 14.87 -6.35 8.93
C PRO A 137 15.16 -7.64 8.16
N LEU A 138 14.18 -8.14 7.40
CA LEU A 138 14.37 -9.30 6.52
C LEU A 138 15.15 -8.89 5.28
N THR A 139 16.29 -9.52 5.05
CA THR A 139 17.14 -9.24 3.90
C THR A 139 16.81 -10.20 2.74
N MET A 140 16.74 -9.65 1.53
CA MET A 140 16.38 -10.39 0.32
C MET A 140 17.41 -10.17 -0.78
N GLY A 141 17.82 -11.26 -1.44
CA GLY A 141 18.57 -11.23 -2.69
C GLY A 141 17.68 -11.55 -3.88
N ILE A 142 17.66 -10.67 -4.86
CA ILE A 142 16.89 -10.83 -6.10
C ILE A 142 17.86 -11.11 -7.23
N HIS A 143 17.74 -12.29 -7.85
CA HIS A 143 18.65 -12.72 -8.90
C HIS A 143 18.07 -12.44 -10.27
N LEU A 144 18.94 -11.98 -11.14
CA LEU A 144 18.71 -11.81 -12.57
C LEU A 144 19.80 -12.56 -13.31
N ASN A 145 19.43 -13.49 -14.19
CA ASN A 145 20.38 -14.35 -14.89
C ASN A 145 20.06 -14.53 -16.38
N HIS A 146 19.17 -13.73 -16.91
CA HIS A 146 18.79 -13.69 -18.31
C HIS A 146 19.12 -12.30 -18.91
N GLY A 147 19.24 -12.20 -20.18
CA GLY A 147 19.69 -11.10 -21.03
C GLY A 147 19.60 -9.63 -20.62
N THR A 148 18.82 -9.28 -19.57
CA THR A 148 18.72 -7.91 -19.05
C THR A 148 19.81 -7.67 -18.01
N SER A 149 20.36 -6.47 -17.99
CA SER A 149 21.37 -6.08 -17.00
C SER A 149 20.75 -5.94 -15.61
N ILE A 150 21.46 -6.49 -14.61
CA ILE A 150 21.08 -6.31 -13.20
C ILE A 150 21.06 -4.81 -12.80
N ASP A 151 21.83 -3.97 -13.48
CA ASP A 151 21.87 -2.53 -13.25
C ASP A 151 20.55 -1.83 -13.61
N ASP A 152 19.76 -2.45 -14.49
CA ASP A 152 18.47 -1.93 -14.94
C ASP A 152 17.29 -2.45 -14.11
N LEU A 153 17.52 -3.42 -13.21
CA LEU A 153 16.46 -3.94 -12.34
C LEU A 153 16.03 -2.89 -11.34
N LYS A 154 14.71 -2.64 -11.27
CA LYS A 154 14.10 -1.69 -10.36
C LYS A 154 12.86 -2.31 -9.71
N MET A 155 12.69 -2.07 -8.43
CA MET A 155 11.43 -2.33 -7.77
C MET A 155 10.40 -1.29 -8.23
N THR A 156 9.23 -1.75 -8.66
CA THR A 156 8.15 -0.88 -9.12
C THR A 156 7.05 -0.71 -8.07
N GLY A 157 7.03 -1.57 -7.05
CA GLY A 157 6.11 -1.47 -5.92
C GLY A 157 6.05 -2.74 -5.10
N PHE A 158 5.28 -2.69 -4.03
CA PHE A 158 4.97 -3.86 -3.20
C PHE A 158 3.57 -3.76 -2.60
N THR A 159 3.03 -4.89 -2.19
CA THR A 159 1.79 -5.00 -1.41
C THR A 159 1.98 -6.04 -0.32
N TYR A 160 1.25 -5.93 0.79
CA TYR A 160 1.25 -6.95 1.82
C TYR A 160 -0.13 -7.18 2.43
N SER A 161 -0.29 -8.32 3.05
CA SER A 161 -1.45 -8.65 3.87
C SER A 161 -1.00 -9.37 5.14
N VAL A 162 -1.78 -9.28 6.20
CA VAL A 162 -1.51 -9.91 7.51
C VAL A 162 -2.69 -10.82 7.87
N LYS A 163 -2.39 -12.01 8.41
CA LYS A 163 -3.37 -12.98 8.91
C LYS A 163 -3.03 -13.41 10.33
#